data_91916a8023ab104f91b968a39fc9b908
#
_entry.id   91916a8023ab104f91b968a39fc9b908
#
_cell.length_a   1.000
_cell.length_b   1.000
_cell.length_c   1.000
_cell.angle_alpha   90.00
_cell.angle_beta   90.00
_cell.angle_gamma   90.00
#
_symmetry.space_group_name_H-M   'P 1'
#
loop_
_entity.id
_entity.type
_entity.pdbx_description
1 polymer ?
#
loop_
_entity_poly.entity_id
_entity_poly.type
_entity_poly.pdbx_seq_one_letter_code
_entity_poly.pdbx_strand_id
1 'polypeptide(L)'
;MLRQVAEGVLIHDSEFIESKAVVVQGKAGVLLIDAGITAEEMSALADDLRELGQPVVAAFSTHPHWDHLLWHAKLGEAPRYGTARCAADIQAFLSNPHWKDDVAEELPPEIEVPLDLLGLITGLPAGTTQIPWDGPKVRIIEHQAHAAGHAALLIEERRVLVAGDMLSDVLIPMLDFSAADPIEDYLAALRLLEGVADDVDVFVPGHGSIGGADQLRARIEQDRAYVNALRDGGVPDDPRIGPSAKHGWEWVSDVHAGQLQQLAKKREHDGTPG
;
A
#
# COMPACT_ATOMS: atom_id res chain seq x y z
N MET A 1 16.42 7.85 7.79
CA MET A 1 17.10 6.97 8.78
C MET A 1 16.23 5.76 9.07
N LEU A 2 16.79 4.56 9.03
CA LEU A 2 16.07 3.31 9.28
C LEU A 2 15.75 3.13 10.77
N ARG A 3 14.52 2.71 11.08
CA ARG A 3 14.04 2.43 12.45
C ARG A 3 13.56 0.97 12.53
N GLN A 4 14.11 0.21 13.48
CA GLN A 4 13.70 -1.17 13.69
C GLN A 4 12.32 -1.24 14.36
N VAL A 5 11.42 -2.07 13.83
CA VAL A 5 10.05 -2.29 14.34
C VAL A 5 9.85 -3.71 14.88
N ALA A 6 10.64 -4.67 14.37
CA ALA A 6 10.76 -6.02 14.89
C ALA A 6 12.19 -6.52 14.59
N GLU A 7 12.58 -7.67 15.12
CA GLU A 7 13.89 -8.25 14.81
C GLU A 7 14.07 -8.45 13.31
N GLY A 8 15.07 -7.78 12.71
CA GLY A 8 15.36 -7.87 11.29
C GLY A 8 14.30 -7.25 10.37
N VAL A 9 13.39 -6.45 10.91
CA VAL A 9 12.45 -5.64 10.14
C VAL A 9 12.60 -4.17 10.52
N LEU A 10 12.99 -3.37 9.52
CA LEU A 10 13.17 -1.93 9.68
C LEU A 10 12.23 -1.19 8.73
N ILE A 11 11.96 0.06 9.04
CA ILE A 11 11.21 0.96 8.17
C ILE A 11 11.97 2.25 7.94
N HIS A 12 11.72 2.84 6.79
CA HIS A 12 11.99 4.23 6.50
C HIS A 12 10.65 4.96 6.42
N ASP A 13 10.50 6.01 7.25
CA ASP A 13 9.31 6.85 7.24
C ASP A 13 9.56 8.01 6.28
N SER A 14 8.69 8.21 5.27
CA SER A 14 8.69 9.39 4.42
C SER A 14 8.04 10.57 5.15
N GLU A 15 8.57 11.77 4.92
CA GLU A 15 7.92 13.01 5.37
C GLU A 15 6.71 13.36 4.49
N PHE A 16 6.69 12.89 3.24
CA PHE A 16 5.58 13.11 2.33
C PHE A 16 4.54 11.99 2.48
N ILE A 17 3.29 12.38 2.75
CA ILE A 17 2.11 11.50 2.98
C ILE A 17 2.36 10.33 3.95
N GLU A 18 3.33 10.46 4.85
CA GLU A 18 3.67 9.44 5.87
C GLU A 18 3.81 8.02 5.30
N SER A 19 4.33 7.91 4.06
CA SER A 19 4.54 6.63 3.40
C SER A 19 5.64 5.80 4.09
N LYS A 20 5.56 4.48 3.95
CA LYS A 20 6.47 3.53 4.62
C LYS A 20 7.19 2.63 3.61
N ALA A 21 8.52 2.74 3.56
CA ALA A 21 9.33 1.70 2.96
C ALA A 21 9.73 0.67 4.02
N VAL A 22 9.53 -0.63 3.74
CA VAL A 22 9.83 -1.70 4.70
C VAL A 22 11.01 -2.53 4.22
N VAL A 23 11.99 -2.69 5.11
CA VAL A 23 13.22 -3.44 4.88
C VAL A 23 13.19 -4.71 5.72
N VAL A 24 13.26 -5.88 5.08
CA VAL A 24 13.33 -7.19 5.75
C VAL A 24 14.71 -7.76 5.56
N GLN A 25 15.44 -7.99 6.65
CA GLN A 25 16.78 -8.55 6.61
C GLN A 25 16.76 -10.05 6.31
N GLY A 26 17.54 -10.46 5.32
CA GLY A 26 17.79 -11.84 4.93
C GLY A 26 19.25 -12.23 5.12
N LYS A 27 19.64 -13.36 4.53
CA LYS A 27 21.01 -13.89 4.67
C LYS A 27 22.03 -13.16 3.81
N ALA A 28 21.67 -12.80 2.58
CA ALA A 28 22.57 -12.21 1.59
C ALA A 28 22.30 -10.72 1.34
N GLY A 29 21.31 -10.15 1.98
CA GLY A 29 20.85 -8.78 1.80
C GLY A 29 19.41 -8.63 2.26
N VAL A 30 18.72 -7.62 1.77
CA VAL A 30 17.35 -7.30 2.20
C VAL A 30 16.33 -7.49 1.09
N LEU A 31 15.10 -7.82 1.49
CA LEU A 31 13.90 -7.57 0.71
C LEU A 31 13.42 -6.15 1.03
N LEU A 32 13.22 -5.34 0.01
CA LEU A 32 12.66 -3.99 0.12
C LEU A 32 11.20 -4.01 -0.36
N ILE A 33 10.28 -3.55 0.48
CA ILE A 33 8.84 -3.45 0.16
C ILE A 33 8.49 -1.97 0.09
N ASP A 34 7.92 -1.53 -1.04
CA ASP A 34 7.53 -0.15 -1.34
C ASP A 34 8.67 0.83 -1.05
N ALA A 35 9.52 1.08 -2.04
CA ALA A 35 10.87 1.64 -1.85
C ALA A 35 10.93 3.10 -1.34
N GLY A 36 9.80 3.80 -1.30
CA GLY A 36 9.71 5.21 -0.92
C GLY A 36 9.26 6.11 -2.07
N ILE A 37 9.23 7.41 -1.84
CA ILE A 37 8.61 8.39 -2.76
C ILE A 37 9.65 9.29 -3.42
N THR A 38 10.42 10.07 -2.66
CA THR A 38 11.34 11.03 -3.25
C THR A 38 12.69 10.41 -3.61
N ALA A 39 13.35 10.99 -4.61
CA ALA A 39 14.70 10.56 -5.00
C ALA A 39 15.71 10.70 -3.84
N GLU A 40 15.57 11.76 -3.04
CA GLU A 40 16.42 12.01 -1.89
C GLU A 40 16.24 10.96 -0.80
N GLU A 41 15.00 10.63 -0.43
CA GLU A 41 14.68 9.59 0.56
C GLU A 41 15.20 8.22 0.15
N MET A 42 14.93 7.79 -1.09
CA MET A 42 15.42 6.50 -1.60
C MET A 42 16.95 6.47 -1.73
N SER A 43 17.57 7.61 -2.05
CA SER A 43 19.03 7.73 -2.06
C SER A 43 19.61 7.58 -0.65
N ALA A 44 19.00 8.23 0.35
CA ALA A 44 19.40 8.10 1.76
C ALA A 44 19.17 6.67 2.28
N LEU A 45 18.05 6.05 1.92
CA LEU A 45 17.78 4.64 2.23
C LEU A 45 18.87 3.72 1.65
N ALA A 46 19.28 3.93 0.40
CA ALA A 46 20.36 3.16 -0.21
C ALA A 46 21.70 3.35 0.50
N ASP A 47 21.99 4.55 0.99
CA ASP A 47 23.19 4.84 1.78
C ASP A 47 23.13 4.14 3.16
N ASP A 48 22.00 4.21 3.87
CA ASP A 48 21.76 3.48 5.13
C ASP A 48 21.98 1.95 4.95
N LEU A 49 21.41 1.37 3.89
CA LEU A 49 21.57 -0.06 3.58
C LEU A 49 23.02 -0.44 3.27
N ARG A 50 23.76 0.44 2.59
CA ARG A 50 25.18 0.23 2.30
C ARG A 50 26.03 0.28 3.58
N GLU A 51 25.74 1.21 4.49
CA GLU A 51 26.43 1.29 5.79
C GLU A 51 26.17 0.04 6.64
N LEU A 52 24.97 -0.53 6.55
CA LEU A 52 24.62 -1.80 7.21
C LEU A 52 25.24 -3.03 6.52
N GLY A 53 25.87 -2.87 5.34
CA GLY A 53 26.37 -3.98 4.54
C GLY A 53 25.27 -4.90 4.01
N GLN A 54 24.06 -4.37 3.80
CA GLN A 54 22.85 -5.11 3.43
C GLN A 54 22.34 -4.64 2.05
N PRO A 55 22.83 -5.18 0.92
CA PRO A 55 22.33 -4.82 -0.40
C PRO A 55 20.87 -5.25 -0.58
N VAL A 56 20.12 -4.53 -1.41
CA VAL A 56 18.80 -4.99 -1.83
C VAL A 56 18.98 -6.18 -2.77
N VAL A 57 18.41 -7.33 -2.42
CA VAL A 57 18.49 -8.58 -3.22
C VAL A 57 17.15 -8.98 -3.81
N ALA A 58 16.05 -8.42 -3.32
CA ALA A 58 14.71 -8.52 -3.89
C ALA A 58 13.89 -7.30 -3.48
N ALA A 59 12.86 -6.98 -4.25
CA ALA A 59 11.87 -5.98 -3.87
C ALA A 59 10.45 -6.45 -4.21
N PHE A 60 9.46 -5.88 -3.53
CA PHE A 60 8.05 -6.12 -3.79
C PHE A 60 7.27 -4.81 -3.68
N SER A 61 6.37 -4.57 -4.63
CA SER A 61 5.40 -3.47 -4.58
C SER A 61 4.03 -4.02 -4.21
N THR A 62 3.42 -3.45 -3.16
CA THR A 62 2.17 -3.95 -2.60
C THR A 62 0.99 -3.79 -3.55
N HIS A 63 0.96 -2.72 -4.34
CA HIS A 63 -0.14 -2.43 -5.28
C HIS A 63 0.30 -1.43 -6.39
N PRO A 64 -0.52 -1.22 -7.46
CA PRO A 64 -0.09 -0.50 -8.66
C PRO A 64 -0.21 1.04 -8.58
N HIS A 65 -0.28 1.66 -7.41
CA HIS A 65 -0.21 3.11 -7.31
C HIS A 65 1.22 3.62 -7.41
N TRP A 66 1.38 4.81 -7.98
CA TRP A 66 2.70 5.35 -8.33
C TRP A 66 3.65 5.42 -7.15
N ASP A 67 3.19 5.82 -5.97
CA ASP A 67 3.96 5.99 -4.74
C ASP A 67 4.47 4.68 -4.11
N HIS A 68 3.95 3.53 -4.54
CA HIS A 68 4.42 2.19 -4.17
C HIS A 68 5.29 1.52 -5.25
N LEU A 69 5.40 2.15 -6.42
CA LEU A 69 6.09 1.59 -7.59
C LEU A 69 7.35 2.35 -7.99
N LEU A 70 7.68 3.44 -7.30
CA LEU A 70 8.89 4.22 -7.53
C LEU A 70 10.15 3.42 -7.18
N TRP A 71 11.24 3.76 -7.86
CA TRP A 71 12.53 3.14 -7.64
C TRP A 71 13.66 4.11 -7.95
N HIS A 72 14.71 4.08 -7.16
CA HIS A 72 15.91 4.88 -7.41
C HIS A 72 17.09 3.98 -7.77
N ALA A 73 17.89 4.37 -8.77
CA ALA A 73 19.01 3.57 -9.30
C ALA A 73 20.05 3.18 -8.23
N LYS A 74 20.25 3.97 -7.18
CA LYS A 74 21.17 3.65 -6.07
C LYS A 74 20.74 2.40 -5.27
N LEU A 75 19.47 2.00 -5.30
CA LEU A 75 18.99 0.77 -4.68
C LEU A 75 19.45 -0.50 -5.42
N GLY A 76 20.03 -0.33 -6.63
CA GLY A 76 20.56 -1.43 -7.45
C GLY A 76 19.54 -2.05 -8.38
N GLU A 77 19.95 -3.17 -9.02
CA GLU A 77 19.18 -3.89 -10.04
C GLU A 77 18.55 -5.19 -9.50
N ALA A 78 18.10 -5.19 -8.25
CA ALA A 78 17.44 -6.34 -7.67
C ALA A 78 16.13 -6.67 -8.41
N PRO A 79 15.74 -7.97 -8.48
CA PRO A 79 14.42 -8.34 -8.97
C PRO A 79 13.32 -7.63 -8.19
N ARG A 80 12.41 -6.97 -8.89
CA ARG A 80 11.26 -6.27 -8.32
C ARG A 80 9.99 -7.00 -8.70
N TYR A 81 9.19 -7.34 -7.72
CA TYR A 81 7.99 -8.14 -7.89
C TYR A 81 6.73 -7.37 -7.52
N GLY A 82 5.62 -7.83 -8.01
CA GLY A 82 4.25 -7.54 -7.58
C GLY A 82 3.39 -8.77 -7.84
N THR A 83 2.11 -8.71 -7.52
CA THR A 83 1.17 -9.75 -7.98
C THR A 83 1.04 -9.70 -9.50
N ALA A 84 0.53 -10.76 -10.10
CA ALA A 84 0.29 -10.79 -11.56
C ALA A 84 -0.64 -9.64 -12.00
N ARG A 85 -1.66 -9.34 -11.21
CA ARG A 85 -2.63 -8.27 -11.50
C ARG A 85 -2.03 -6.89 -11.31
N CYS A 86 -1.28 -6.66 -10.22
CA CYS A 86 -0.55 -5.42 -10.00
C CYS A 86 0.38 -5.10 -11.18
N ALA A 87 1.17 -6.07 -11.64
CA ALA A 87 2.06 -5.88 -12.78
C ALA A 87 1.31 -5.61 -14.09
N ALA A 88 0.17 -6.25 -14.31
CA ALA A 88 -0.65 -6.02 -15.51
C ALA A 88 -1.27 -4.62 -15.49
N ASP A 89 -1.76 -4.18 -14.35
CA ASP A 89 -2.39 -2.88 -14.18
C ASP A 89 -1.41 -1.73 -14.41
N ILE A 90 -0.23 -1.78 -13.77
CA ILE A 90 0.79 -0.76 -14.01
C ILE A 90 1.31 -0.76 -15.44
N GLN A 91 1.41 -1.92 -16.11
CA GLN A 91 1.79 -1.96 -17.51
C GLN A 91 0.73 -1.30 -18.41
N ALA A 92 -0.56 -1.48 -18.10
CA ALA A 92 -1.65 -0.80 -18.79
C ALA A 92 -1.57 0.73 -18.59
N PHE A 93 -1.34 1.19 -17.35
CA PHE A 93 -1.14 2.60 -17.04
C PHE A 93 0.05 3.19 -17.80
N LEU A 94 1.21 2.56 -17.76
CA LEU A 94 2.43 3.02 -18.46
C LEU A 94 2.30 2.98 -19.99
N SER A 95 1.33 2.27 -20.55
CA SER A 95 1.04 2.28 -21.99
C SER A 95 0.37 3.57 -22.47
N ASN A 96 -0.23 4.36 -21.55
CA ASN A 96 -0.71 5.71 -21.83
C ASN A 96 0.49 6.65 -22.07
N PRO A 97 0.62 7.32 -23.24
CA PRO A 97 1.75 8.22 -23.51
C PRO A 97 1.80 9.44 -22.56
N HIS A 98 0.71 9.75 -21.89
CA HIS A 98 0.56 10.87 -20.95
C HIS A 98 0.68 10.48 -19.47
N TRP A 99 1.03 9.23 -19.15
CA TRP A 99 1.07 8.75 -17.76
C TRP A 99 1.96 9.60 -16.82
N LYS A 100 3.00 10.26 -17.36
CA LYS A 100 3.86 11.16 -16.55
C LYS A 100 3.13 12.44 -16.18
N ASP A 101 2.29 12.94 -17.08
CA ASP A 101 1.46 14.11 -16.82
C ASP A 101 0.38 13.76 -15.78
N ASP A 102 -0.22 12.55 -15.90
CA ASP A 102 -1.21 12.03 -14.95
C ASP A 102 -0.61 11.95 -13.54
N VAL A 103 0.60 11.41 -13.37
CA VAL A 103 1.29 11.38 -12.05
C VAL A 103 1.60 12.79 -11.56
N ALA A 104 2.06 13.68 -12.44
CA ALA A 104 2.41 15.04 -12.06
C ALA A 104 1.20 15.87 -11.57
N GLU A 105 -0.01 15.58 -12.07
CA GLU A 105 -1.25 16.22 -11.62
C GLU A 105 -1.64 15.83 -10.18
N GLU A 106 -1.22 14.65 -9.71
CA GLU A 106 -1.46 14.18 -8.34
C GLU A 106 -0.45 14.73 -7.32
N LEU A 107 0.65 15.32 -7.79
CA LEU A 107 1.75 15.77 -6.94
C LEU A 107 1.70 17.27 -6.65
N PRO A 108 1.99 17.70 -5.41
CA PRO A 108 2.34 19.09 -5.15
C PRO A 108 3.55 19.51 -6.01
N PRO A 109 3.56 20.75 -6.55
CA PRO A 109 4.61 21.20 -7.47
C PRO A 109 6.03 21.18 -6.91
N GLU A 110 6.17 21.15 -5.59
CA GLU A 110 7.46 21.10 -4.88
C GLU A 110 7.99 19.66 -4.67
N ILE A 111 7.19 18.65 -4.98
CA ILE A 111 7.56 17.25 -4.78
C ILE A 111 8.07 16.66 -6.10
N GLU A 112 9.34 16.29 -6.12
CA GLU A 112 9.96 15.60 -7.25
C GLU A 112 10.10 14.10 -6.98
N VAL A 113 9.60 13.28 -7.90
CA VAL A 113 9.67 11.82 -7.82
C VAL A 113 10.46 11.23 -9.01
N PRO A 114 11.23 10.15 -8.82
CA PRO A 114 12.02 9.55 -9.90
C PRO A 114 11.13 8.62 -10.75
N LEU A 115 10.59 9.13 -11.83
CA LEU A 115 9.67 8.39 -12.71
C LEU A 115 10.37 7.40 -13.67
N ASP A 116 11.68 7.49 -13.89
CA ASP A 116 12.38 6.73 -14.92
C ASP A 116 12.32 5.20 -14.72
N LEU A 117 12.23 4.76 -13.47
CA LEU A 117 12.17 3.34 -13.09
C LEU A 117 10.81 2.94 -12.49
N LEU A 118 9.81 3.82 -12.58
CA LEU A 118 8.47 3.56 -12.06
C LEU A 118 7.85 2.33 -12.75
N GLY A 119 7.27 1.45 -11.95
CA GLY A 119 6.48 0.32 -12.44
C GLY A 119 7.25 -0.79 -13.15
N LEU A 120 8.60 -0.74 -13.17
CA LEU A 120 9.42 -1.81 -13.75
C LEU A 120 9.46 -3.02 -12.80
N ILE A 121 8.32 -3.66 -12.60
CA ILE A 121 8.15 -4.84 -11.76
C ILE A 121 7.82 -6.08 -12.60
N THR A 122 8.12 -7.26 -12.05
CA THR A 122 7.74 -8.55 -12.61
C THR A 122 6.56 -9.11 -11.86
N GLY A 123 5.46 -9.41 -12.55
CA GLY A 123 4.31 -10.09 -11.97
C GLY A 123 4.66 -11.53 -11.58
N LEU A 124 4.49 -11.86 -10.31
CA LEU A 124 4.58 -13.25 -9.87
C LEU A 124 3.41 -14.06 -10.48
N PRO A 125 3.61 -15.35 -10.79
CA PRO A 125 2.54 -16.20 -11.30
C PRO A 125 1.30 -16.14 -10.40
N ALA A 126 0.11 -16.14 -11.01
CA ALA A 126 -1.16 -16.14 -10.26
C ALA A 126 -1.22 -17.29 -9.25
N GLY A 127 -1.67 -16.99 -8.04
CA GLY A 127 -1.71 -17.95 -6.95
C GLY A 127 -0.36 -18.16 -6.23
N THR A 128 0.67 -17.38 -6.56
CA THR A 128 1.92 -17.36 -5.77
C THR A 128 1.63 -16.83 -4.37
N THR A 129 1.96 -17.60 -3.36
CA THR A 129 1.66 -17.29 -1.95
C THR A 129 2.88 -16.82 -1.15
N GLN A 130 4.07 -16.81 -1.74
CA GLN A 130 5.31 -16.40 -1.08
C GLN A 130 6.22 -15.64 -2.04
N ILE A 131 6.93 -14.65 -1.52
CA ILE A 131 7.94 -13.91 -2.31
C ILE A 131 9.16 -14.84 -2.50
N PRO A 132 9.67 -15.01 -3.75
CA PRO A 132 10.83 -15.83 -4.03
C PRO A 132 12.13 -15.08 -3.71
N TRP A 133 12.67 -15.24 -2.48
CA TRP A 133 13.92 -14.65 -2.04
C TRP A 133 14.58 -15.48 -0.93
N ASP A 134 15.89 -15.24 -0.62
CA ASP A 134 16.64 -15.98 0.41
C ASP A 134 16.62 -15.24 1.76
N GLY A 135 15.51 -15.32 2.46
CA GLY A 135 15.30 -14.69 3.75
C GLY A 135 14.10 -15.27 4.50
N PRO A 136 13.61 -14.58 5.54
CA PRO A 136 12.38 -14.94 6.22
C PRO A 136 11.23 -15.14 5.25
N LYS A 137 10.32 -16.07 5.55
CA LYS A 137 9.14 -16.28 4.71
C LYS A 137 8.25 -15.06 4.72
N VAL A 138 7.94 -14.55 3.54
CA VAL A 138 6.98 -13.47 3.33
C VAL A 138 5.80 -14.02 2.55
N ARG A 139 4.69 -14.21 3.24
CA ARG A 139 3.43 -14.70 2.67
C ARG A 139 2.70 -13.56 2.01
N ILE A 140 2.25 -13.77 0.78
CA ILE A 140 1.44 -12.84 0.00
C ILE A 140 -0.04 -13.12 0.30
N ILE A 141 -0.77 -12.10 0.72
CA ILE A 141 -2.21 -12.10 0.94
C ILE A 141 -2.81 -11.17 -0.12
N GLU A 142 -3.02 -11.70 -1.33
CA GLU A 142 -3.54 -10.93 -2.45
C GLU A 142 -5.05 -10.69 -2.27
N HIS A 143 -5.49 -9.47 -2.57
CA HIS A 143 -6.89 -9.04 -2.56
C HIS A 143 -7.14 -7.89 -3.55
N GLN A 144 -8.39 -7.38 -3.60
CA GLN A 144 -8.82 -6.36 -4.58
C GLN A 144 -9.42 -5.11 -3.91
N ALA A 145 -9.13 -4.88 -2.63
CA ALA A 145 -9.84 -3.89 -1.82
C ALA A 145 -9.64 -2.44 -2.29
N HIS A 146 -8.37 -2.08 -2.52
CA HIS A 146 -7.93 -0.72 -2.76
C HIS A 146 -7.48 -0.52 -4.21
N ALA A 147 -6.87 -1.53 -4.78
CA ALA A 147 -6.38 -1.51 -6.16
C ALA A 147 -6.27 -2.94 -6.71
N ALA A 148 -6.20 -3.06 -8.03
CA ALA A 148 -6.08 -4.33 -8.71
C ALA A 148 -4.82 -5.11 -8.28
N GLY A 149 -4.99 -6.29 -7.71
CA GLY A 149 -3.88 -7.14 -7.26
C GLY A 149 -3.10 -6.59 -6.08
N HIS A 150 -3.74 -5.77 -5.24
CA HIS A 150 -3.17 -5.35 -3.97
C HIS A 150 -2.82 -6.56 -3.10
N ALA A 151 -1.69 -6.50 -2.40
CA ALA A 151 -1.25 -7.56 -1.51
C ALA A 151 -0.81 -7.01 -0.15
N ALA A 152 -1.37 -7.55 0.92
CA ALA A 152 -0.72 -7.48 2.21
C ALA A 152 0.34 -8.58 2.33
N LEU A 153 1.41 -8.32 3.08
CA LEU A 153 2.55 -9.22 3.23
C LEU A 153 2.76 -9.58 4.69
N LEU A 154 2.69 -10.88 5.02
CA LEU A 154 2.99 -11.35 6.36
C LEU A 154 4.40 -11.94 6.42
N ILE A 155 5.29 -11.30 7.18
CA ILE A 155 6.64 -11.78 7.49
C ILE A 155 6.48 -12.76 8.66
N GLU A 156 6.30 -14.06 8.34
CA GLU A 156 5.79 -15.06 9.29
C GLU A 156 6.64 -15.18 10.55
N GLU A 157 7.97 -15.37 10.40
CA GLU A 157 8.86 -15.56 11.55
C GLU A 157 9.06 -14.31 12.41
N ARG A 158 8.70 -13.14 11.88
CA ARG A 158 8.83 -11.84 12.55
C ARG A 158 7.49 -11.31 13.08
N ARG A 159 6.39 -11.99 12.73
CA ARG A 159 5.02 -11.62 13.11
C ARG A 159 4.69 -10.17 12.74
N VAL A 160 5.18 -9.74 11.56
CA VAL A 160 4.95 -8.40 11.02
C VAL A 160 4.07 -8.48 9.80
N LEU A 161 2.99 -7.69 9.78
CA LEU A 161 2.10 -7.51 8.63
C LEU A 161 2.39 -6.16 7.97
N VAL A 162 2.75 -6.16 6.69
CA VAL A 162 2.78 -4.97 5.84
C VAL A 162 1.45 -4.93 5.09
N ALA A 163 0.64 -3.92 5.35
CA ALA A 163 -0.76 -3.91 4.93
C ALA A 163 -0.99 -3.22 3.57
N GLY A 164 0.04 -2.57 2.98
CA GLY A 164 -0.19 -1.64 1.88
C GLY A 164 -1.18 -0.56 2.31
N ASP A 165 -1.98 -0.05 1.40
CA ASP A 165 -2.91 1.05 1.69
C ASP A 165 -4.21 0.61 2.36
N MET A 166 -4.05 -0.26 3.35
CA MET A 166 -5.10 -0.69 4.25
C MET A 166 -4.73 -0.35 5.70
N LEU A 167 -5.73 -0.18 6.54
CA LEU A 167 -5.56 -0.04 7.99
C LEU A 167 -4.80 1.22 8.42
N SER A 168 -4.86 2.28 7.62
CA SER A 168 -4.28 3.58 7.93
C SER A 168 -5.06 4.30 9.04
N ASP A 169 -4.37 5.10 9.86
CA ASP A 169 -5.01 6.01 10.81
C ASP A 169 -5.16 7.44 10.27
N VAL A 170 -4.69 7.67 9.05
CA VAL A 170 -4.79 8.97 8.38
C VAL A 170 -5.62 8.91 7.10
N LEU A 171 -5.63 7.76 6.39
CA LEU A 171 -6.43 7.52 5.19
C LEU A 171 -7.65 6.66 5.51
N ILE A 172 -8.81 7.05 4.97
CA ILE A 172 -10.01 6.19 4.94
C ILE A 172 -9.83 5.03 3.95
N PRO A 173 -10.63 3.96 4.03
CA PRO A 173 -10.74 2.98 2.96
C PRO A 173 -11.00 3.64 1.60
N MET A 174 -10.04 3.54 0.70
CA MET A 174 -10.17 4.00 -0.69
C MET A 174 -10.54 2.80 -1.56
N LEU A 175 -11.73 2.88 -2.18
CA LEU A 175 -12.32 1.78 -2.91
C LEU A 175 -11.85 1.76 -4.37
N ASP A 176 -11.55 0.59 -4.93
CA ASP A 176 -11.30 0.42 -6.36
C ASP A 176 -12.61 0.44 -7.16
N PHE A 177 -12.99 1.60 -7.68
CA PHE A 177 -14.21 1.76 -8.47
C PHE A 177 -14.15 1.10 -9.87
N SER A 178 -13.01 0.59 -10.30
CA SER A 178 -12.89 -0.25 -11.49
C SER A 178 -13.44 -1.68 -11.25
N ALA A 179 -13.50 -2.09 -9.99
CA ALA A 179 -14.03 -3.39 -9.58
C ALA A 179 -15.55 -3.47 -9.74
N ALA A 180 -16.05 -4.70 -9.93
CA ALA A 180 -17.49 -4.95 -10.04
C ALA A 180 -18.23 -4.61 -8.73
N ASP A 181 -17.71 -5.03 -7.59
CA ASP A 181 -18.25 -4.72 -6.26
C ASP A 181 -17.13 -4.24 -5.31
N PRO A 182 -16.77 -2.94 -5.36
CA PRO A 182 -15.68 -2.39 -4.55
C PRO A 182 -15.94 -2.48 -3.04
N ILE A 183 -17.19 -2.46 -2.62
CA ILE A 183 -17.59 -2.61 -1.21
C ILE A 183 -17.30 -4.02 -0.71
N GLU A 184 -17.78 -5.05 -1.43
CA GLU A 184 -17.59 -6.43 -1.01
C GLU A 184 -16.12 -6.85 -1.14
N ASP A 185 -15.39 -6.37 -2.16
CA ASP A 185 -13.95 -6.62 -2.31
C ASP A 185 -13.16 -6.07 -1.12
N TYR A 186 -13.51 -4.86 -0.62
CA TYR A 186 -12.87 -4.29 0.56
C TYR A 186 -13.21 -5.09 1.83
N LEU A 187 -14.48 -5.44 2.03
CA LEU A 187 -14.91 -6.26 3.17
C LEU A 187 -14.29 -7.66 3.14
N ALA A 188 -14.12 -8.25 1.96
CA ALA A 188 -13.44 -9.53 1.79
C ALA A 188 -11.96 -9.45 2.21
N ALA A 189 -11.26 -8.39 1.83
CA ALA A 189 -9.88 -8.15 2.23
C ALA A 189 -9.75 -7.99 3.76
N LEU A 190 -10.65 -7.24 4.39
CA LEU A 190 -10.66 -7.12 5.86
C LEU A 190 -10.83 -8.48 6.56
N ARG A 191 -11.65 -9.39 6.00
CA ARG A 191 -11.77 -10.76 6.52
C ARG A 191 -10.47 -11.56 6.37
N LEU A 192 -9.73 -11.39 5.28
CA LEU A 192 -8.41 -12.02 5.10
C LEU A 192 -7.40 -11.52 6.13
N LEU A 193 -7.35 -10.20 6.39
CA LEU A 193 -6.45 -9.60 7.36
C LEU A 193 -6.82 -10.00 8.80
N GLU A 194 -8.12 -10.05 9.11
CA GLU A 194 -8.62 -10.55 10.41
C GLU A 194 -8.22 -12.02 10.64
N GLY A 195 -8.27 -12.86 9.58
CA GLY A 195 -7.88 -14.26 9.63
C GLY A 195 -6.40 -14.51 9.96
N VAL A 196 -5.54 -13.49 9.88
CA VAL A 196 -4.12 -13.58 10.25
C VAL A 196 -3.76 -12.75 11.48
N ALA A 197 -4.71 -12.03 12.06
CA ALA A 197 -4.45 -11.05 13.12
C ALA A 197 -3.83 -11.69 14.39
N ASP A 198 -4.07 -12.96 14.65
CA ASP A 198 -3.46 -13.69 15.78
C ASP A 198 -1.97 -14.02 15.55
N ASP A 199 -1.51 -13.97 14.31
CA ASP A 199 -0.12 -14.18 13.91
C ASP A 199 0.69 -12.88 13.82
N VAL A 200 0.11 -11.73 14.20
CA VAL A 200 0.71 -10.40 14.02
C VAL A 200 0.94 -9.73 15.37
N ASP A 201 2.19 -9.32 15.62
CA ASP A 201 2.56 -8.49 16.77
C ASP A 201 2.71 -7.01 16.38
N VAL A 202 3.13 -6.75 15.13
CA VAL A 202 3.29 -5.40 14.56
C VAL A 202 2.68 -5.36 13.16
N PHE A 203 1.94 -4.31 12.84
CA PHE A 203 1.54 -4.05 11.45
C PHE A 203 2.00 -2.67 10.98
N VAL A 204 2.31 -2.60 9.69
CA VAL A 204 2.81 -1.42 8.99
C VAL A 204 1.83 -1.10 7.86
N PRO A 205 1.03 -0.03 7.95
CA PRO A 205 0.23 0.45 6.82
C PRO A 205 1.12 1.14 5.79
N GLY A 206 0.65 1.33 4.57
CA GLY A 206 1.35 2.11 3.55
C GLY A 206 1.55 3.57 3.98
N HIS A 207 0.52 4.16 4.61
CA HIS A 207 0.53 5.52 5.13
C HIS A 207 0.06 5.58 6.58
N GLY A 208 0.64 6.50 7.35
CA GLY A 208 0.26 6.75 8.75
C GLY A 208 1.09 5.96 9.76
N SER A 209 0.51 5.69 10.93
CA SER A 209 1.24 5.15 12.07
C SER A 209 1.24 3.62 12.09
N ILE A 210 2.38 3.04 12.46
CA ILE A 210 2.52 1.61 12.78
C ILE A 210 1.71 1.29 14.03
N GLY A 211 1.20 0.06 14.11
CA GLY A 211 0.45 -0.40 15.27
C GLY A 211 0.84 -1.79 15.75
N GLY A 212 0.44 -2.11 16.98
CA GLY A 212 0.50 -3.44 17.55
C GLY A 212 -0.77 -4.25 17.33
N ALA A 213 -0.83 -5.48 17.85
CA ALA A 213 -1.93 -6.43 17.66
C ALA A 213 -3.32 -5.86 18.02
N ASP A 214 -3.44 -5.14 19.14
CA ASP A 214 -4.72 -4.55 19.55
C ASP A 214 -5.17 -3.43 18.60
N GLN A 215 -4.22 -2.62 18.13
CA GLN A 215 -4.49 -1.57 17.16
C GLN A 215 -4.84 -2.15 15.77
N LEU A 216 -4.24 -3.27 15.37
CA LEU A 216 -4.61 -3.99 14.13
C LEU A 216 -6.10 -4.32 14.13
N ARG A 217 -6.59 -4.94 15.18
CA ARG A 217 -8.02 -5.28 15.31
C ARG A 217 -8.91 -4.04 15.33
N ALA A 218 -8.49 -3.01 16.06
CA ALA A 218 -9.24 -1.75 16.13
C ALA A 218 -9.36 -1.08 14.75
N ARG A 219 -8.29 -1.07 13.94
CA ARG A 219 -8.31 -0.49 12.59
C ARG A 219 -9.09 -1.34 11.59
N ILE A 220 -9.07 -2.68 11.71
CA ILE A 220 -9.94 -3.56 10.93
C ILE A 220 -11.42 -3.21 11.19
N GLU A 221 -11.80 -3.02 12.44
CA GLU A 221 -13.18 -2.65 12.80
C GLU A 221 -13.53 -1.23 12.34
N GLN A 222 -12.60 -0.28 12.45
CA GLN A 222 -12.78 1.09 11.97
C GLN A 222 -13.03 1.12 10.45
N ASP A 223 -12.18 0.44 9.67
CA ASP A 223 -12.33 0.34 8.21
C ASP A 223 -13.63 -0.38 7.86
N ARG A 224 -13.98 -1.45 8.58
CA ARG A 224 -15.24 -2.18 8.39
C ARG A 224 -16.46 -1.29 8.66
N ALA A 225 -16.43 -0.49 9.72
CA ALA A 225 -17.51 0.44 10.06
C ALA A 225 -17.67 1.50 8.97
N TYR A 226 -16.57 2.08 8.48
CA TYR A 226 -16.58 3.05 7.39
C TYR A 226 -17.20 2.47 6.11
N VAL A 227 -16.71 1.30 5.65
CA VAL A 227 -17.18 0.67 4.41
C VAL A 227 -18.65 0.24 4.52
N ASN A 228 -19.08 -0.28 5.68
CA ASN A 228 -20.49 -0.60 5.93
C ASN A 228 -21.37 0.64 5.88
N ALA A 229 -20.94 1.77 6.45
CA ALA A 229 -21.69 3.02 6.37
C ALA A 229 -21.86 3.48 4.91
N LEU A 230 -20.82 3.35 4.07
CA LEU A 230 -20.91 3.61 2.62
C LEU A 230 -21.92 2.67 1.94
N ARG A 231 -21.86 1.36 2.26
CA ARG A 231 -22.80 0.36 1.71
C ARG A 231 -24.25 0.71 2.02
N ASP A 232 -24.50 1.07 3.26
CA ASP A 232 -25.85 1.33 3.77
C ASP A 232 -26.35 2.74 3.41
N GLY A 233 -25.53 3.57 2.73
CA GLY A 233 -25.86 4.95 2.36
C GLY A 233 -25.90 5.91 3.55
N GLY A 234 -25.28 5.52 4.67
CA GLY A 234 -25.15 6.34 5.87
C GLY A 234 -23.97 7.33 5.78
N VAL A 235 -23.84 8.16 6.82
CA VAL A 235 -22.68 9.04 7.01
C VAL A 235 -21.73 8.33 7.96
N PRO A 236 -20.49 8.03 7.54
CA PRO A 236 -19.50 7.41 8.43
C PRO A 236 -19.15 8.36 9.59
N ASP A 237 -19.15 7.83 10.82
CA ASP A 237 -18.54 8.49 11.98
C ASP A 237 -17.08 8.04 12.04
N ASP A 238 -16.20 8.78 11.35
CA ASP A 238 -14.80 8.42 11.18
C ASP A 238 -13.89 9.61 11.48
N PRO A 239 -12.93 9.47 12.41
CA PRO A 239 -12.05 10.56 12.81
C PRO A 239 -11.07 11.01 11.72
N ARG A 240 -10.91 10.25 10.64
CA ARG A 240 -10.02 10.58 9.50
C ARG A 240 -10.64 11.62 8.54
N ILE A 241 -11.92 11.96 8.70
CA ILE A 241 -12.63 12.94 7.87
C ILE A 241 -13.25 14.05 8.71
N GLY A 242 -13.59 15.17 8.03
CA GLY A 242 -14.22 16.33 8.67
C GLY A 242 -13.30 17.06 9.65
N PRO A 243 -13.86 17.71 10.68
CA PRO A 243 -13.06 18.53 11.61
C PRO A 243 -12.08 17.73 12.49
N SER A 244 -12.24 16.41 12.55
CA SER A 244 -11.38 15.50 13.33
C SER A 244 -10.18 14.99 12.54
N ALA A 245 -10.13 15.25 11.22
CA ALA A 245 -9.01 14.84 10.38
C ALA A 245 -7.69 15.39 10.92
N LYS A 246 -6.64 14.56 10.83
CA LYS A 246 -5.29 14.97 11.22
C LYS A 246 -4.85 16.19 10.41
N HIS A 247 -4.20 17.13 11.05
CA HIS A 247 -3.66 18.32 10.36
C HIS A 247 -2.74 17.92 9.20
N GLY A 248 -2.98 18.50 8.02
CA GLY A 248 -2.32 18.15 6.76
C GLY A 248 -3.00 17.01 5.98
N TRP A 249 -4.06 16.39 6.55
CA TRP A 249 -4.83 15.32 5.93
C TRP A 249 -6.30 15.70 5.67
N GLU A 250 -6.63 16.99 5.72
CA GLU A 250 -7.98 17.51 5.53
C GLU A 250 -8.57 17.12 4.16
N TRP A 251 -7.69 16.95 3.14
CA TRP A 251 -8.04 16.51 1.79
C TRP A 251 -8.68 15.12 1.73
N VAL A 252 -8.48 14.29 2.76
CA VAL A 252 -9.14 12.97 2.87
C VAL A 252 -10.68 13.11 2.88
N SER A 253 -11.20 14.25 3.33
CA SER A 253 -12.63 14.56 3.25
C SER A 253 -13.11 14.73 1.82
N ASP A 254 -12.28 15.26 0.92
CA ASP A 254 -12.59 15.38 -0.51
C ASP A 254 -12.59 14.01 -1.18
N VAL A 255 -11.66 13.12 -0.79
CA VAL A 255 -11.66 11.71 -1.21
C VAL A 255 -12.96 11.03 -0.80
N HIS A 256 -13.40 11.21 0.46
CA HIS A 256 -14.66 10.68 0.94
C HIS A 256 -15.85 11.18 0.09
N ALA A 257 -15.92 12.49 -0.17
CA ALA A 257 -16.97 13.07 -1.01
C ALA A 257 -16.96 12.51 -2.44
N GLY A 258 -15.76 12.31 -3.01
CA GLY A 258 -15.58 11.67 -4.32
C GLY A 258 -16.09 10.23 -4.35
N GLN A 259 -15.79 9.44 -3.32
CA GLN A 259 -16.28 8.06 -3.19
C GLN A 259 -17.82 7.99 -3.12
N LEU A 260 -18.46 8.89 -2.35
CA LEU A 260 -19.92 8.98 -2.31
C LEU A 260 -20.52 9.26 -3.68
N GLN A 261 -19.91 10.17 -4.46
CA GLN A 261 -20.37 10.48 -5.82
C GLN A 261 -20.24 9.27 -6.75
N GLN A 262 -19.13 8.53 -6.69
CA GLN A 262 -18.93 7.34 -7.50
C GLN A 262 -19.93 6.22 -7.14
N LEU A 263 -20.18 6.01 -5.85
CA LEU A 263 -21.19 5.03 -5.40
C LEU A 263 -22.59 5.41 -5.85
N ALA A 264 -22.95 6.70 -5.81
CA ALA A 264 -24.25 7.18 -6.30
C ALA A 264 -24.41 6.89 -7.80
N LYS A 265 -23.41 7.23 -8.62
CA LYS A 265 -23.41 6.94 -10.07
C LYS A 265 -23.54 5.44 -10.36
N LYS A 266 -22.83 4.59 -9.62
CA LYS A 266 -22.88 3.14 -9.79
C LYS A 266 -24.28 2.59 -9.48
N ARG A 267 -24.92 3.05 -8.39
CA ARG A 267 -26.30 2.67 -8.03
C ARG A 267 -27.32 3.10 -9.08
N GLU A 268 -27.17 4.30 -9.67
CA GLU A 268 -28.05 4.77 -10.74
C GLU A 268 -27.93 3.89 -11.99
N HIS A 269 -26.72 3.45 -12.33
CA HIS A 269 -26.46 2.60 -13.48
C HIS A 269 -27.03 1.19 -13.29
N ASP A 270 -26.84 0.61 -12.11
CA ASP A 270 -27.33 -0.74 -11.76
C ASP A 270 -28.86 -0.77 -11.55
N GLY A 271 -29.48 0.36 -11.19
CA GLY A 271 -30.92 0.53 -10.98
C GLY A 271 -31.74 0.86 -12.23
N THR A 272 -31.11 1.04 -13.39
CA THR A 272 -31.82 1.31 -14.64
C THR A 272 -32.15 -0.02 -15.33
N PRO A 273 -33.44 -0.49 -15.32
CA PRO A 273 -33.83 -1.66 -16.09
C PRO A 273 -33.70 -1.37 -17.57
N GLY A 274 -32.84 -2.13 -18.27
CA GLY A 274 -32.72 -2.13 -19.74
C GLY A 274 -33.94 -2.67 -20.45
#